data_f990d7f5be4962da66824ccee1b7a046
#
_entry.id   f990d7f5be4962da66824ccee1b7a046
#
_cell.length_a   1.000
_cell.length_b   1.000
_cell.length_c   1.000
_cell.angle_alpha   90.00
_cell.angle_beta   90.00
_cell.angle_gamma   90.00
#
_symmetry.space_group_name_H-M   'P 1'
#
loop_
_entity.id
_entity.type
_entity.pdbx_description
1 polymer ?
#
loop_
_entity_poly.entity_id
_entity_poly.type
_entity_poly.pdbx_seq_one_letter_code
_entity_poly.pdbx_strand_id
1 'polypeptide(L)'
;MVAGRTGPTPAQKQVEATIRRRFKKLCAFDQEFVAQGFSVVAGVDEAGRGALAGPVVCAAVVLRDESPLLRVNDSKQIEEDEREELFAEIVANALAVRISFGQPAAIDLHNILQATLMSMHRAVDALRPRPDLVLVDGRELFQWDGRMIPVIKGDGKSLRVAAASVVAKVARDRLMRRLHLRYPAYGFDHNKGYGTSDHWDAIRAHGVADVHRKSFVLKYVANNLSMF
;
A
#
# COMPACT_ATOMS: atom_id res chain seq x y z
N MET A 1 18.90 -33.63 27.13
CA MET A 1 19.89 -32.78 26.42
C MET A 1 19.18 -31.51 26.01
N VAL A 2 19.48 -30.36 26.65
CA VAL A 2 18.91 -29.06 26.36
C VAL A 2 19.72 -28.48 25.19
N ALA A 3 19.10 -28.34 24.01
CA ALA A 3 19.75 -27.72 22.87
C ALA A 3 20.10 -26.26 23.23
N GLY A 4 21.40 -25.96 23.28
CA GLY A 4 21.93 -24.65 23.59
C GLY A 4 21.44 -23.64 22.52
N ARG A 5 20.70 -22.61 22.95
CA ARG A 5 20.37 -21.43 22.11
C ARG A 5 21.67 -20.70 21.80
N THR A 6 22.21 -20.92 20.62
CA THR A 6 23.31 -20.11 20.09
C THR A 6 22.78 -18.67 19.90
N GLY A 7 23.48 -17.72 20.55
CA GLY A 7 23.11 -16.29 20.41
C GLY A 7 23.22 -15.81 18.94
N PRO A 8 22.64 -14.64 18.61
CA PRO A 8 22.61 -14.15 17.24
C PRO A 8 24.01 -13.94 16.67
N THR A 9 24.22 -14.34 15.42
CA THR A 9 25.48 -14.17 14.69
C THR A 9 25.82 -12.69 14.47
N PRO A 10 27.09 -12.33 14.18
CA PRO A 10 27.45 -10.95 13.84
C PRO A 10 26.61 -10.36 12.70
N ALA A 11 26.30 -11.15 11.67
CA ALA A 11 25.46 -10.74 10.55
C ALA A 11 24.01 -10.44 11.00
N GLN A 12 23.43 -11.28 11.85
CA GLN A 12 22.09 -11.05 12.41
C GLN A 12 22.04 -9.79 13.27
N LYS A 13 23.05 -9.53 14.09
CA LYS A 13 23.17 -8.28 14.89
C LYS A 13 23.24 -7.04 14.00
N GLN A 14 23.95 -7.10 12.87
CA GLN A 14 24.07 -6.01 11.91
C GLN A 14 22.71 -5.71 11.25
N VAL A 15 21.97 -6.75 10.84
CA VAL A 15 20.62 -6.61 10.26
C VAL A 15 19.67 -5.98 11.28
N GLU A 16 19.66 -6.48 12.51
CA GLU A 16 18.81 -5.94 13.58
C GLU A 16 19.13 -4.48 13.89
N ALA A 17 20.40 -4.11 13.96
CA ALA A 17 20.81 -2.72 14.17
C ALA A 17 20.34 -1.79 13.03
N THR A 18 20.35 -2.28 11.78
CA THR A 18 19.86 -1.53 10.60
C THR A 18 18.34 -1.32 10.68
N ILE A 19 17.58 -2.36 11.03
CA ILE A 19 16.12 -2.30 11.24
C ILE A 19 15.79 -1.28 12.33
N ARG A 20 16.45 -1.35 13.49
CA ARG A 20 16.23 -0.42 14.62
C ARG A 20 16.56 1.02 14.26
N ARG A 21 17.65 1.26 13.51
CA ARG A 21 18.05 2.61 13.07
C ARG A 21 16.99 3.20 12.13
N ARG A 22 16.48 2.39 11.19
CA ARG A 22 15.43 2.83 10.27
C ARG A 22 14.14 3.15 11.02
N PHE A 23 13.67 2.25 11.87
CA PHE A 23 12.48 2.47 12.69
C PHE A 23 12.56 3.77 13.49
N LYS A 24 13.70 4.04 14.16
CA LYS A 24 13.92 5.30 14.89
C LYS A 24 13.79 6.51 13.98
N LYS A 25 14.27 6.42 12.72
CA LYS A 25 14.16 7.53 11.76
C LYS A 25 12.71 7.78 11.34
N LEU A 26 11.93 6.71 11.09
CA LEU A 26 10.51 6.82 10.74
C LEU A 26 9.71 7.43 11.90
N CYS A 27 9.94 6.96 13.13
CA CYS A 27 9.30 7.50 14.32
C CYS A 27 9.67 8.97 14.57
N ALA A 28 10.96 9.34 14.41
CA ALA A 28 11.41 10.70 14.64
C ALA A 28 10.71 11.71 13.70
N PHE A 29 10.50 11.34 12.43
CA PHE A 29 9.75 12.15 11.49
C PHE A 29 8.30 12.37 11.95
N ASP A 30 7.62 11.32 12.39
CA ASP A 30 6.24 11.42 12.86
C ASP A 30 6.14 12.21 14.17
N GLN A 31 7.13 12.09 15.07
CA GLN A 31 7.18 12.80 16.36
C GLN A 31 7.33 14.32 16.20
N GLU A 32 7.91 14.81 15.08
CA GLU A 32 7.95 16.25 14.79
C GLU A 32 6.55 16.86 14.74
N PHE A 33 5.56 16.14 14.24
CA PHE A 33 4.17 16.60 14.17
C PHE A 33 3.46 16.48 15.53
N VAL A 34 3.73 15.42 16.28
CA VAL A 34 3.21 15.28 17.66
C VAL A 34 3.73 16.42 18.54
N ALA A 35 5.01 16.79 18.41
CA ALA A 35 5.61 17.92 19.12
C ALA A 35 5.00 19.28 18.73
N GLN A 36 4.42 19.41 17.53
CA GLN A 36 3.67 20.58 17.07
C GLN A 36 2.22 20.61 17.60
N GLY A 37 1.80 19.60 18.38
CA GLY A 37 0.47 19.54 19.02
C GLY A 37 -0.58 18.72 18.29
N PHE A 38 -0.22 18.02 17.19
CA PHE A 38 -1.15 17.10 16.54
C PHE A 38 -1.29 15.81 17.35
N SER A 39 -2.52 15.45 17.70
CA SER A 39 -2.83 14.31 18.59
C SER A 39 -3.25 13.06 17.81
N VAL A 40 -3.89 13.21 16.67
CA VAL A 40 -4.40 12.11 15.83
C VAL A 40 -3.82 12.24 14.42
N VAL A 41 -2.62 11.71 14.22
CA VAL A 41 -1.94 11.76 12.93
C VAL A 41 -2.21 10.47 12.14
N ALA A 42 -2.76 10.60 10.95
CA ALA A 42 -2.97 9.49 10.01
C ALA A 42 -1.89 9.45 8.93
N GLY A 43 -1.46 8.24 8.55
CA GLY A 43 -0.71 8.00 7.32
C GLY A 43 -1.62 7.42 6.24
N VAL A 44 -1.39 7.80 4.97
CA VAL A 44 -2.18 7.36 3.82
C VAL A 44 -1.25 6.96 2.68
N ASP A 45 -1.52 5.80 2.08
CA ASP A 45 -0.81 5.30 0.89
C ASP A 45 -1.73 4.45 0.02
N GLU A 46 -1.27 4.10 -1.20
CA GLU A 46 -1.99 3.29 -2.16
C GLU A 46 -1.18 2.12 -2.71
N ALA A 47 -1.88 1.10 -3.19
CA ALA A 47 -1.32 -0.02 -3.94
C ALA A 47 -2.05 -0.25 -5.26
N GLY A 48 -1.29 -0.60 -6.31
CA GLY A 48 -1.86 -1.03 -7.58
C GLY A 48 -2.11 0.07 -8.60
N ARG A 49 -1.50 1.25 -8.52
CA ARG A 49 -1.67 2.33 -9.53
C ARG A 49 -1.31 1.89 -10.95
N GLY A 50 -0.19 1.20 -11.13
CA GLY A 50 0.32 0.78 -12.44
C GLY A 50 -0.22 -0.55 -12.96
N ALA A 51 -1.18 -1.19 -12.29
CA ALA A 51 -1.72 -2.48 -12.72
C ALA A 51 -2.72 -2.33 -13.87
N LEU A 52 -2.79 -3.33 -14.75
CA LEU A 52 -3.75 -3.42 -15.86
C LEU A 52 -5.14 -3.91 -15.41
N ALA A 53 -5.20 -4.60 -14.27
CA ALA A 53 -6.44 -5.17 -13.73
C ALA A 53 -6.58 -4.95 -12.23
N GLY A 54 -7.80 -4.99 -11.75
CA GLY A 54 -8.18 -4.78 -10.37
C GLY A 54 -8.18 -3.31 -9.95
N PRO A 55 -8.71 -3.02 -8.74
CA PRO A 55 -8.80 -1.65 -8.23
C PRO A 55 -7.44 -1.08 -7.82
N VAL A 56 -7.35 0.23 -7.72
CA VAL A 56 -6.40 0.87 -6.83
C VAL A 56 -6.93 0.76 -5.40
N VAL A 57 -6.07 0.37 -4.47
CA VAL A 57 -6.47 0.19 -3.06
C VAL A 57 -5.72 1.20 -2.23
N CYS A 58 -6.45 2.03 -1.48
CA CYS A 58 -5.89 3.03 -0.58
C CYS A 58 -6.15 2.61 0.87
N ALA A 59 -5.18 2.84 1.74
CA ALA A 59 -5.32 2.63 3.17
C ALA A 59 -5.01 3.93 3.92
N ALA A 60 -5.74 4.14 5.02
CA ALA A 60 -5.49 5.19 5.99
C ALA A 60 -5.33 4.56 7.37
N VAL A 61 -4.25 4.89 8.08
CA VAL A 61 -3.86 4.26 9.34
C VAL A 61 -3.54 5.33 10.37
N VAL A 62 -4.15 5.23 11.55
CA VAL A 62 -3.78 5.97 12.76
C VAL A 62 -3.14 4.98 13.73
N LEU A 63 -1.86 5.13 14.00
CA LEU A 63 -1.14 4.30 14.96
C LEU A 63 -1.21 4.87 16.37
N ARG A 64 -1.02 4.03 17.37
CA ARG A 64 -0.71 4.45 18.73
C ARG A 64 0.72 4.98 18.78
N ASP A 65 1.01 5.93 19.69
CA ASP A 65 2.32 6.62 19.70
C ASP A 65 3.51 5.70 19.96
N GLU A 66 3.32 4.60 20.69
CA GLU A 66 4.37 3.64 21.06
C GLU A 66 4.26 2.32 20.29
N SER A 67 3.89 2.35 19.02
CA SER A 67 3.72 1.12 18.23
C SER A 67 5.03 0.38 18.00
N PRO A 68 5.16 -0.89 18.43
CA PRO A 68 6.42 -1.67 18.32
C PRO A 68 6.68 -2.21 16.91
N LEU A 69 6.32 -1.49 15.87
CA LEU A 69 6.36 -1.92 14.48
C LEU A 69 7.77 -1.83 13.86
N LEU A 70 8.74 -2.47 14.50
CA LEU A 70 10.16 -2.40 14.14
C LEU A 70 10.46 -2.79 12.68
N ARG A 71 9.72 -3.79 12.15
CA ARG A 71 9.96 -4.36 10.83
C ARG A 71 9.26 -3.62 9.69
N VAL A 72 8.41 -2.65 9.98
CA VAL A 72 7.69 -1.87 8.96
C VAL A 72 8.67 -1.15 8.04
N ASN A 73 8.47 -1.32 6.73
CA ASN A 73 9.29 -0.78 5.65
C ASN A 73 8.40 -0.45 4.44
N ASP A 74 9.00 0.12 3.40
CA ASP A 74 8.42 0.10 2.05
C ASP A 74 7.93 -1.31 1.73
N SER A 75 6.63 -1.45 1.52
CA SER A 75 5.95 -2.73 1.33
C SER A 75 6.48 -3.57 0.16
N LYS A 76 7.17 -2.93 -0.79
CA LYS A 76 7.79 -3.58 -1.96
C LYS A 76 9.11 -4.28 -1.63
N GLN A 77 9.73 -3.94 -0.48
CA GLN A 77 10.99 -4.51 -0.02
C GLN A 77 10.78 -5.63 1.01
N ILE A 78 9.53 -5.94 1.34
CA ILE A 78 9.16 -6.96 2.33
C ILE A 78 8.59 -8.17 1.58
N GLU A 79 9.02 -9.37 1.95
CA GLU A 79 8.48 -10.62 1.41
C GLU A 79 6.99 -10.78 1.73
N GLU A 80 6.26 -11.55 0.91
CA GLU A 80 4.78 -11.63 1.03
C GLU A 80 4.33 -12.15 2.39
N ASP A 81 4.97 -13.20 2.91
CA ASP A 81 4.61 -13.80 4.22
C ASP A 81 4.91 -12.82 5.37
N GLU A 82 6.05 -12.15 5.34
CA GLU A 82 6.40 -11.13 6.33
C GLU A 82 5.42 -9.93 6.27
N ARG A 83 4.95 -9.56 5.07
CA ARG A 83 3.94 -8.50 4.92
C ARG A 83 2.59 -8.88 5.56
N GLU A 84 2.19 -10.15 5.45
CA GLU A 84 0.96 -10.64 6.07
C GLU A 84 1.05 -10.60 7.60
N GLU A 85 2.20 -10.97 8.18
CA GLU A 85 2.45 -10.84 9.62
C GLU A 85 2.39 -9.37 10.06
N LEU A 86 3.10 -8.49 9.33
CA LEU A 86 3.10 -7.05 9.61
C LEU A 86 1.72 -6.42 9.50
N PHE A 87 0.90 -6.86 8.55
CA PHE A 87 -0.49 -6.42 8.45
C PHE A 87 -1.25 -6.72 9.75
N ALA A 88 -1.10 -7.92 10.29
CA ALA A 88 -1.75 -8.30 11.56
C ALA A 88 -1.22 -7.46 12.73
N GLU A 89 0.10 -7.23 12.80
CA GLU A 89 0.73 -6.38 13.82
C GLU A 89 0.24 -4.93 13.72
N ILE A 90 0.16 -4.36 12.50
CA ILE A 90 -0.35 -3.00 12.28
C ILE A 90 -1.80 -2.87 12.74
N VAL A 91 -2.67 -3.81 12.33
CA VAL A 91 -4.08 -3.78 12.70
C VAL A 91 -4.27 -3.90 14.22
N ALA A 92 -3.47 -4.73 14.90
CA ALA A 92 -3.52 -4.90 16.34
C ALA A 92 -3.03 -3.64 17.11
N ASN A 93 -2.11 -2.88 16.54
CA ASN A 93 -1.50 -1.69 17.17
C ASN A 93 -2.07 -0.36 16.65
N ALA A 94 -2.99 -0.37 15.70
CA ALA A 94 -3.64 0.84 15.22
C ALA A 94 -4.80 1.27 16.13
N LEU A 95 -5.02 2.58 16.25
CA LEU A 95 -6.26 3.15 16.76
C LEU A 95 -7.38 3.04 15.73
N ALA A 96 -7.04 3.22 14.44
CA ALA A 96 -7.98 3.09 13.34
C ALA A 96 -7.25 2.68 12.05
N VAL A 97 -7.89 1.79 11.29
CA VAL A 97 -7.49 1.41 9.93
C VAL A 97 -8.72 1.50 9.03
N ARG A 98 -8.58 2.12 7.86
CA ARG A 98 -9.61 2.13 6.82
C ARG A 98 -8.99 1.82 5.47
N ILE A 99 -9.71 1.05 4.68
CA ILE A 99 -9.31 0.63 3.34
C ILE A 99 -10.43 1.05 2.38
N SER A 100 -10.04 1.61 1.25
CA SER A 100 -10.95 2.03 0.19
C SER A 100 -10.46 1.55 -1.17
N PHE A 101 -11.39 1.34 -2.10
CA PHE A 101 -11.14 0.74 -3.40
C PHE A 101 -11.60 1.70 -4.51
N GLY A 102 -10.68 2.09 -5.39
CA GLY A 102 -10.99 2.76 -6.66
C GLY A 102 -11.15 1.71 -7.76
N GLN A 103 -12.40 1.39 -8.10
CA GLN A 103 -12.75 0.32 -9.04
C GLN A 103 -12.22 0.62 -10.45
N PRO A 104 -11.97 -0.41 -11.29
CA PRO A 104 -11.54 -0.22 -12.69
C PRO A 104 -12.40 0.76 -13.48
N ALA A 105 -13.72 0.69 -13.36
CA ALA A 105 -14.64 1.60 -14.02
C ALA A 105 -14.43 3.08 -13.62
N ALA A 106 -14.15 3.33 -12.33
CA ALA A 106 -13.84 4.69 -11.87
C ALA A 106 -12.47 5.17 -12.39
N ILE A 107 -11.50 4.25 -12.53
CA ILE A 107 -10.19 4.56 -13.10
C ILE A 107 -10.34 4.92 -14.59
N ASP A 108 -11.14 4.16 -15.34
CA ASP A 108 -11.40 4.43 -16.77
C ASP A 108 -12.16 5.73 -16.98
N LEU A 109 -13.08 6.08 -16.06
CA LEU A 109 -13.88 7.31 -16.15
C LEU A 109 -13.10 8.57 -15.73
N HIS A 110 -12.35 8.52 -14.63
CA HIS A 110 -11.75 9.70 -13.99
C HIS A 110 -10.22 9.76 -14.09
N ASN A 111 -9.57 8.79 -14.70
CA ASN A 111 -8.15 8.45 -14.65
C ASN A 111 -7.66 7.94 -13.28
N ILE A 112 -6.44 7.36 -13.29
CA ILE A 112 -5.86 6.72 -12.10
C ILE A 112 -5.57 7.70 -10.96
N LEU A 113 -5.15 8.92 -11.27
CA LEU A 113 -4.85 9.92 -10.25
C LEU A 113 -6.12 10.29 -9.49
N GLN A 114 -7.17 10.67 -10.19
CA GLN A 114 -8.44 11.07 -9.57
C GLN A 114 -9.09 9.91 -8.81
N ALA A 115 -9.11 8.70 -9.38
CA ALA A 115 -9.62 7.51 -8.69
C ALA A 115 -8.84 7.20 -7.41
N THR A 116 -7.51 7.41 -7.40
CA THR A 116 -6.67 7.27 -6.21
C THR A 116 -7.04 8.32 -5.15
N LEU A 117 -7.05 9.61 -5.52
CA LEU A 117 -7.36 10.71 -4.60
C LEU A 117 -8.77 10.58 -3.98
N MET A 118 -9.78 10.22 -4.78
CA MET A 118 -11.14 9.92 -4.29
C MET A 118 -11.15 8.73 -3.32
N SER A 119 -10.31 7.74 -3.54
CA SER A 119 -10.22 6.57 -2.65
C SER A 119 -9.48 6.90 -1.36
N MET A 120 -8.42 7.71 -1.43
CA MET A 120 -7.72 8.22 -0.24
C MET A 120 -8.68 9.07 0.62
N HIS A 121 -9.44 9.99 0.00
CA HIS A 121 -10.47 10.77 0.69
C HIS A 121 -11.44 9.87 1.46
N ARG A 122 -12.06 8.87 0.79
CA ARG A 122 -13.00 7.95 1.45
C ARG A 122 -12.37 7.18 2.60
N ALA A 123 -11.10 6.77 2.48
CA ALA A 123 -10.42 6.08 3.56
C ALA A 123 -10.18 6.99 4.78
N VAL A 124 -9.75 8.24 4.55
CA VAL A 124 -9.50 9.22 5.62
C VAL A 124 -10.81 9.65 6.28
N ASP A 125 -11.85 9.97 5.50
CA ASP A 125 -13.14 10.44 6.03
C ASP A 125 -13.84 9.39 6.90
N ALA A 126 -13.59 8.11 6.64
CA ALA A 126 -14.11 6.99 7.43
C ALA A 126 -13.33 6.72 8.72
N LEU A 127 -12.17 7.36 8.98
CA LEU A 127 -11.40 7.15 10.20
C LEU A 127 -12.14 7.64 11.45
N ARG A 128 -12.08 6.85 12.50
CA ARG A 128 -12.54 7.23 13.85
C ARG A 128 -11.51 6.69 14.87
N PRO A 129 -10.84 7.55 15.65
CA PRO A 129 -11.03 9.01 15.74
C PRO A 129 -10.66 9.73 14.43
N ARG A 130 -11.31 10.90 14.19
CA ARG A 130 -10.99 11.75 13.04
C ARG A 130 -9.58 12.33 13.21
N PRO A 131 -8.70 12.22 12.20
CA PRO A 131 -7.37 12.80 12.29
C PRO A 131 -7.40 14.32 12.28
N ASP A 132 -6.47 14.93 13.02
CA ASP A 132 -6.17 16.37 12.99
C ASP A 132 -5.03 16.71 12.01
N LEU A 133 -4.26 15.67 11.59
CA LEU A 133 -3.27 15.75 10.54
C LEU A 133 -3.26 14.46 9.70
N VAL A 134 -3.14 14.60 8.38
CA VAL A 134 -2.98 13.48 7.45
C VAL A 134 -1.67 13.62 6.68
N LEU A 135 -0.80 12.62 6.79
CA LEU A 135 0.43 12.48 6.00
C LEU A 135 0.11 11.60 4.78
N VAL A 136 0.21 12.17 3.58
CA VAL A 136 -0.16 11.50 2.32
C VAL A 136 1.10 11.15 1.54
N ASP A 137 1.27 9.86 1.14
CA ASP A 137 2.38 9.51 0.25
C ASP A 137 2.24 10.23 -1.11
N GLY A 138 3.37 10.74 -1.61
CA GLY A 138 3.42 11.43 -2.90
C GLY A 138 3.40 12.94 -2.80
N ARG A 139 2.93 13.58 -3.89
CA ARG A 139 2.89 15.04 -4.05
C ARG A 139 1.48 15.59 -4.08
N GLU A 140 0.53 14.77 -4.53
CA GLU A 140 -0.84 15.18 -4.80
C GLU A 140 -1.71 15.00 -3.55
N LEU A 141 -2.57 15.97 -3.31
CA LEU A 141 -3.52 15.95 -2.20
C LEU A 141 -4.95 15.90 -2.75
N PHE A 142 -5.85 15.29 -1.98
CA PHE A 142 -7.28 15.30 -2.24
C PHE A 142 -7.96 16.45 -1.47
N GLN A 143 -9.18 16.81 -1.88
CA GLN A 143 -9.96 17.80 -1.12
C GLN A 143 -10.44 17.19 0.20
N TRP A 144 -10.09 17.83 1.31
CA TRP A 144 -10.51 17.46 2.67
C TRP A 144 -10.45 18.70 3.56
N ASP A 145 -11.34 18.79 4.56
CA ASP A 145 -11.47 19.97 5.43
C ASP A 145 -10.52 19.97 6.65
N GLY A 146 -9.52 19.10 6.66
CA GLY A 146 -8.49 19.02 7.67
C GLY A 146 -7.09 19.34 7.11
N ARG A 147 -6.09 19.29 8.00
CA ARG A 147 -4.70 19.55 7.61
C ARG A 147 -4.08 18.31 6.96
N MET A 148 -3.48 18.50 5.79
CA MET A 148 -2.75 17.46 5.06
C MET A 148 -1.35 17.93 4.70
N ILE A 149 -0.40 16.98 4.71
CA ILE A 149 0.98 17.20 4.29
C ILE A 149 1.35 16.11 3.28
N PRO A 150 1.78 16.48 2.05
CA PRO A 150 2.32 15.52 1.09
C PRO A 150 3.73 15.13 1.51
N VAL A 151 4.01 13.82 1.55
CA VAL A 151 5.31 13.28 1.94
C VAL A 151 5.86 12.47 0.78
N ILE A 152 6.76 13.05 0.00
CA ILE A 152 7.39 12.36 -1.14
C ILE A 152 8.21 11.18 -0.62
N LYS A 153 7.90 9.95 -1.09
CA LYS A 153 8.45 8.68 -0.61
C LYS A 153 8.18 8.53 0.90
N GLY A 154 6.93 8.76 1.27
CA GLY A 154 6.48 8.77 2.65
C GLY A 154 6.62 7.42 3.35
N ASP A 155 6.45 6.32 2.61
CA ASP A 155 6.71 4.94 3.04
C ASP A 155 8.14 4.70 3.57
N GLY A 156 9.11 5.49 3.10
CA GLY A 156 10.49 5.50 3.59
C GLY A 156 10.82 6.57 4.65
N LYS A 157 9.84 7.41 5.04
CA LYS A 157 10.07 8.57 5.93
C LYS A 157 9.19 8.56 7.18
N SER A 158 7.92 8.20 7.06
CA SER A 158 6.91 8.19 8.12
C SER A 158 6.51 6.76 8.45
N LEU A 159 6.49 6.39 9.72
CA LEU A 159 6.00 5.07 10.17
C LEU A 159 4.51 4.90 9.84
N ARG A 160 3.71 5.96 9.95
CA ARG A 160 2.28 5.93 9.66
C ARG A 160 2.00 5.71 8.18
N VAL A 161 2.75 6.35 7.29
CA VAL A 161 2.64 6.15 5.84
C VAL A 161 3.15 4.76 5.45
N ALA A 162 4.27 4.30 6.02
CA ALA A 162 4.78 2.95 5.81
C ALA A 162 3.78 1.86 6.25
N ALA A 163 3.10 2.06 7.38
CA ALA A 163 2.04 1.17 7.83
C ALA A 163 0.85 1.16 6.85
N ALA A 164 0.43 2.32 6.35
CA ALA A 164 -0.61 2.43 5.33
C ALA A 164 -0.22 1.70 4.03
N SER A 165 1.05 1.82 3.59
CA SER A 165 1.61 1.11 2.44
C SER A 165 1.46 -0.41 2.58
N VAL A 166 1.86 -0.98 3.71
CA VAL A 166 1.72 -2.42 4.00
C VAL A 166 0.24 -2.82 3.97
N VAL A 167 -0.64 -2.06 4.62
CA VAL A 167 -2.08 -2.35 4.66
C VAL A 167 -2.70 -2.32 3.26
N ALA A 168 -2.41 -1.29 2.47
CA ALA A 168 -2.92 -1.17 1.11
C ALA A 168 -2.42 -2.32 0.22
N LYS A 169 -1.14 -2.68 0.33
CA LYS A 169 -0.52 -3.76 -0.46
C LYS A 169 -1.12 -5.12 -0.12
N VAL A 170 -1.22 -5.47 1.16
CA VAL A 170 -1.79 -6.76 1.59
C VAL A 170 -3.27 -6.86 1.21
N ALA A 171 -4.05 -5.81 1.46
CA ALA A 171 -5.46 -5.80 1.09
C ALA A 171 -5.66 -6.01 -0.42
N ARG A 172 -4.82 -5.37 -1.23
CA ARG A 172 -4.87 -5.52 -2.67
C ARG A 172 -4.45 -6.91 -3.13
N ASP A 173 -3.36 -7.46 -2.62
CA ASP A 173 -2.86 -8.77 -3.01
C ASP A 173 -3.87 -9.88 -2.64
N ARG A 174 -4.51 -9.79 -1.46
CA ARG A 174 -5.62 -10.68 -1.06
C ARG A 174 -6.81 -10.59 -2.03
N LEU A 175 -7.16 -9.38 -2.47
CA LEU A 175 -8.23 -9.19 -3.44
C LEU A 175 -7.86 -9.80 -4.80
N MET A 176 -6.63 -9.59 -5.29
CA MET A 176 -6.19 -10.14 -6.56
C MET A 176 -6.14 -11.67 -6.54
N ARG A 177 -5.76 -12.31 -5.42
CA ARG A 177 -5.88 -13.77 -5.24
C ARG A 177 -7.34 -14.26 -5.30
N ARG A 178 -8.29 -13.50 -4.74
CA ARG A 178 -9.72 -13.82 -4.88
C ARG A 178 -10.23 -13.66 -6.31
N LEU A 179 -9.77 -12.63 -7.02
CA LEU A 179 -10.11 -12.43 -8.43
C LEU A 179 -9.53 -13.54 -9.31
N HIS A 180 -8.37 -14.11 -8.97
CA HIS A 180 -7.81 -15.26 -9.68
C HIS A 180 -8.77 -16.47 -9.67
N LEU A 181 -9.46 -16.72 -8.56
CA LEU A 181 -10.44 -17.82 -8.48
C LEU A 181 -11.59 -17.66 -9.49
N ARG A 182 -11.94 -16.42 -9.84
CA ARG A 182 -12.99 -16.10 -10.82
C ARG A 182 -12.45 -15.98 -12.25
N TYR A 183 -11.21 -15.59 -12.39
CA TYR A 183 -10.52 -15.30 -13.66
C TYR A 183 -9.17 -16.02 -13.73
N PRO A 184 -9.12 -17.36 -13.65
CA PRO A 184 -7.87 -18.11 -13.50
C PRO A 184 -6.92 -17.96 -14.69
N ALA A 185 -7.45 -17.73 -15.89
CA ALA A 185 -6.67 -17.59 -17.12
C ALA A 185 -5.67 -16.41 -17.09
N TYR A 186 -5.91 -15.37 -16.24
CA TYR A 186 -5.08 -14.17 -16.21
C TYR A 186 -3.96 -14.18 -15.17
N GLY A 187 -3.83 -15.23 -14.35
CA GLY A 187 -2.73 -15.39 -13.40
C GLY A 187 -2.65 -14.32 -12.29
N PHE A 188 -3.80 -13.79 -11.83
CA PHE A 188 -3.84 -12.70 -10.83
C PHE A 188 -3.29 -13.08 -9.45
N ASP A 189 -3.15 -14.37 -9.16
CA ASP A 189 -2.56 -14.89 -7.92
C ASP A 189 -1.06 -14.59 -7.82
N HIS A 190 -0.33 -14.53 -8.94
CA HIS A 190 1.09 -14.23 -8.99
C HIS A 190 1.38 -12.85 -9.57
N ASN A 191 0.80 -12.46 -10.72
CA ASN A 191 1.08 -11.16 -11.32
C ASN A 191 0.35 -9.99 -10.65
N LYS A 192 -0.61 -10.25 -9.77
CA LYS A 192 -1.42 -9.24 -9.04
C LYS A 192 -2.05 -8.18 -9.99
N GLY A 193 -2.29 -8.55 -11.25
CA GLY A 193 -2.87 -7.70 -12.28
C GLY A 193 -1.88 -6.72 -12.94
N TYR A 194 -0.58 -6.82 -12.66
CA TYR A 194 0.44 -6.03 -13.37
C TYR A 194 0.72 -6.63 -14.75
N GLY A 195 1.18 -5.80 -15.68
CA GLY A 195 1.42 -6.15 -17.09
C GLY A 195 2.68 -6.96 -17.29
N THR A 196 2.76 -8.15 -16.70
CA THR A 196 3.79 -9.16 -16.98
C THR A 196 3.56 -9.77 -18.38
N SER A 197 4.58 -10.45 -18.95
CA SER A 197 4.43 -11.18 -20.21
C SER A 197 3.23 -12.11 -20.19
N ASP A 198 3.11 -12.94 -19.15
CA ASP A 198 2.03 -13.92 -18.99
C ASP A 198 0.64 -13.27 -18.94
N HIS A 199 0.52 -12.10 -18.30
CA HIS A 199 -0.73 -11.37 -18.27
C HIS A 199 -1.11 -10.80 -19.63
N TRP A 200 -0.13 -10.30 -20.40
CA TRP A 200 -0.36 -9.87 -21.77
C TRP A 200 -0.69 -11.03 -22.70
N ASP A 201 -0.06 -12.21 -22.53
CA ASP A 201 -0.37 -13.43 -23.28
C ASP A 201 -1.82 -13.87 -22.98
N ALA A 202 -2.23 -13.83 -21.73
CA ALA A 202 -3.60 -14.12 -21.34
C ALA A 202 -4.62 -13.14 -21.93
N ILE A 203 -4.30 -11.84 -21.97
CA ILE A 203 -5.16 -10.81 -22.61
C ILE A 203 -5.27 -11.07 -24.13
N ARG A 204 -4.17 -11.45 -24.80
CA ARG A 204 -4.21 -11.82 -26.24
C ARG A 204 -5.06 -13.05 -26.49
N ALA A 205 -4.98 -14.05 -25.64
CA ALA A 205 -5.69 -15.33 -25.81
C ALA A 205 -7.18 -15.25 -25.44
N HIS A 206 -7.54 -14.50 -24.38
CA HIS A 206 -8.88 -14.54 -23.78
C HIS A 206 -9.61 -13.19 -23.84
N GLY A 207 -8.97 -12.14 -24.37
CA GLY A 207 -9.53 -10.78 -24.38
C GLY A 207 -9.43 -10.08 -23.04
N VAL A 208 -10.17 -8.99 -22.90
CA VAL A 208 -10.19 -8.13 -21.71
C VAL A 208 -11.40 -8.49 -20.87
N ALA A 209 -11.20 -8.90 -19.61
CA ALA A 209 -12.29 -9.16 -18.67
C ALA A 209 -12.78 -7.86 -17.96
N ASP A 210 -13.94 -7.90 -17.31
CA ASP A 210 -14.56 -6.73 -16.65
C ASP A 210 -13.71 -6.12 -15.52
N VAL A 211 -12.74 -6.88 -15.00
CA VAL A 211 -11.83 -6.42 -13.96
C VAL A 211 -10.62 -5.67 -14.49
N HIS A 212 -10.42 -5.62 -15.81
CA HIS A 212 -9.34 -4.87 -16.42
C HIS A 212 -9.68 -3.38 -16.51
N ARG A 213 -8.65 -2.56 -16.50
CA ARG A 213 -8.70 -1.12 -16.75
C ARG A 213 -8.57 -0.91 -18.26
N LYS A 214 -9.69 -0.77 -18.93
CA LYS A 214 -9.76 -0.69 -20.41
C LYS A 214 -8.87 0.44 -20.96
N SER A 215 -8.86 1.59 -20.29
CA SER A 215 -8.01 2.73 -20.66
C SER A 215 -6.52 2.42 -20.61
N PHE A 216 -6.07 1.56 -19.68
CA PHE A 216 -4.67 1.15 -19.57
C PHE A 216 -4.27 0.17 -20.67
N VAL A 217 -5.13 -0.83 -20.92
CA VAL A 217 -4.90 -1.83 -21.99
C VAL A 217 -4.87 -1.13 -23.36
N LEU A 218 -5.87 -0.28 -23.67
CA LEU A 218 -5.93 0.46 -24.92
C LEU A 218 -4.70 1.36 -25.12
N LYS A 219 -4.27 2.07 -24.09
CA LYS A 219 -3.08 2.93 -24.17
C LYS A 219 -1.80 2.12 -24.45
N TYR A 220 -1.67 0.95 -23.83
CA TYR A 220 -0.52 0.08 -24.06
C TYR A 220 -0.53 -0.46 -25.49
N VAL A 221 -1.66 -0.98 -25.96
CA VAL A 221 -1.82 -1.47 -27.33
C VAL A 221 -1.51 -0.38 -28.34
N ALA A 222 -2.05 0.83 -28.18
CA ALA A 222 -1.78 1.97 -29.05
C ALA A 222 -0.29 2.35 -29.12
N ASN A 223 0.44 2.21 -28.01
CA ASN A 223 1.87 2.54 -27.97
C ASN A 223 2.77 1.38 -28.47
N ASN A 224 2.23 0.17 -28.66
CA ASN A 224 2.98 -1.04 -29.02
C ASN A 224 2.32 -1.84 -30.14
N LEU A 225 1.70 -1.15 -31.12
CA LEU A 225 0.94 -1.78 -32.22
C LEU A 225 1.71 -2.84 -32.99
N SER A 226 3.05 -2.76 -33.03
CA SER A 226 3.90 -3.77 -33.68
C SER A 226 4.00 -5.11 -32.95
N MET A 227 3.48 -5.19 -31.71
CA MET A 227 3.52 -6.42 -30.89
C MET A 227 2.18 -7.18 -30.88
N PHE A 228 1.17 -6.67 -31.57
CA PHE A 228 -0.16 -7.24 -31.75
C PHE A 228 -0.50 -7.39 -33.23
#